data_7389095b664752b59404598d50e50b70
#
_entry.id   7389095b664752b59404598d50e50b70
#
_cell.length_a   1.000
_cell.length_b   1.000
_cell.length_c   1.000
_cell.angle_alpha   90.00
_cell.angle_beta   90.00
_cell.angle_gamma   90.00
#
_symmetry.space_group_name_H-M   'P 1'
#
loop_
_entity.id
_entity.type
_entity.pdbx_description
1 polymer ?
#
loop_
_entity_poly.entity_id
_entity_poly.type
_entity_poly.pdbx_seq_one_letter_code
_entity_poly.pdbx_strand_id
1 'polypeptide(L)'
;MARPQMADAALICTLDDMHTEPTLAALKQGYHVLLEKPMSNSETECRAIAAAAEEAQRVLSVCHVLRYTPFYRTIKQLIDDGQVGEVASLSQVENVGYWHHAHSFVRGNWRCSEQTSPMILQKSCHDMDILLWLSGQRCTRVSSFGSLHHFDAAHAPQDAPLRCTDGCP
;
A
#
# COMPACT_ATOMS: atom_id res chain seq x y z
N MET A 1 -12.64 26.66 11.60
CA MET A 1 -11.68 26.79 12.73
C MET A 1 -11.19 25.41 13.10
N ALA A 2 -9.88 25.20 13.15
CA ALA A 2 -9.32 23.96 13.65
C ALA A 2 -9.69 23.80 15.14
N ARG A 3 -10.18 22.61 15.51
CA ARG A 3 -10.40 22.29 16.92
C ARG A 3 -9.04 22.12 17.62
N PRO A 4 -8.93 22.41 18.93
CA PRO A 4 -7.71 22.12 19.67
C PRO A 4 -7.41 20.62 19.63
N GLN A 5 -6.13 20.24 19.77
CA GLN A 5 -5.71 18.85 19.87
C GLN A 5 -6.50 18.13 20.98
N MET A 6 -7.12 17.01 20.66
CA MET A 6 -7.99 16.24 21.55
C MET A 6 -7.44 14.88 21.95
N ALA A 7 -6.34 14.45 21.32
CA ALA A 7 -5.68 13.18 21.54
C ALA A 7 -4.19 13.31 21.20
N ASP A 8 -3.39 12.29 21.53
CA ASP A 8 -1.96 12.26 21.22
C ASP A 8 -1.70 11.81 19.77
N ALA A 9 -2.59 10.99 19.21
CA ALA A 9 -2.43 10.41 17.88
C ALA A 9 -3.73 10.47 17.08
N ALA A 10 -3.58 10.52 15.76
CA ALA A 10 -4.64 10.42 14.77
C ALA A 10 -4.43 9.18 13.89
N LEU A 11 -5.51 8.45 13.61
CA LEU A 11 -5.55 7.37 12.65
C LEU A 11 -6.17 7.89 11.36
N ILE A 12 -5.46 7.79 10.26
CA ILE A 12 -5.93 8.21 8.93
C ILE A 12 -6.25 6.94 8.13
N CYS A 13 -7.54 6.68 7.96
CA CYS A 13 -8.09 5.48 7.34
C CYS A 13 -9.05 5.83 6.19
N THR A 14 -8.79 6.92 5.49
CA THR A 14 -9.52 7.32 4.28
C THR A 14 -9.10 6.46 3.08
N LEU A 15 -9.62 6.76 1.89
CA LEU A 15 -9.07 6.20 0.66
C LEU A 15 -7.68 6.79 0.38
N ASP A 16 -6.86 6.04 -0.33
CA ASP A 16 -5.45 6.33 -0.57
C ASP A 16 -5.18 7.68 -1.27
N ASP A 17 -6.06 8.11 -2.15
CA ASP A 17 -6.05 9.44 -2.78
C ASP A 17 -6.41 10.59 -1.83
N MET A 18 -6.98 10.26 -0.67
CA MET A 18 -7.41 11.22 0.35
C MET A 18 -6.51 11.22 1.60
N HIS A 19 -5.35 10.60 1.56
CA HIS A 19 -4.46 10.47 2.72
C HIS A 19 -3.70 11.76 3.05
N THR A 20 -3.29 12.52 2.05
CA THR A 20 -2.30 13.59 2.18
C THR A 20 -2.82 14.75 3.02
N GLU A 21 -3.98 15.30 2.68
CA GLU A 21 -4.51 16.49 3.35
C GLU A 21 -4.75 16.26 4.86
N PRO A 22 -5.49 15.21 5.29
CA PRO A 22 -5.72 14.99 6.72
C PRO A 22 -4.44 14.64 7.48
N THR A 23 -3.47 13.96 6.84
CA THR A 23 -2.18 13.64 7.46
C THR A 23 -1.38 14.91 7.74
N LEU A 24 -1.22 15.78 6.75
CA LEU A 24 -0.51 17.05 6.92
C LEU A 24 -1.21 17.94 7.96
N ALA A 25 -2.54 17.98 7.95
CA ALA A 25 -3.30 18.74 8.94
C ALA A 25 -3.12 18.20 10.37
N ALA A 26 -3.11 16.87 10.54
CA ALA A 26 -2.89 16.25 11.84
C ALA A 26 -1.46 16.50 12.37
N LEU A 27 -0.45 16.33 11.53
CA LEU A 27 0.94 16.62 11.89
C LEU A 27 1.14 18.08 12.30
N LYS A 28 0.59 19.00 11.52
CA LYS A 28 0.62 20.45 11.83
C LYS A 28 -0.06 20.80 13.15
N GLN A 29 -1.07 20.03 13.56
CA GLN A 29 -1.75 20.20 14.85
C GLN A 29 -1.04 19.48 16.00
N GLY A 30 0.08 18.82 15.76
CA GLY A 30 0.90 18.17 16.79
C GLY A 30 0.51 16.73 17.10
N TYR A 31 -0.33 16.07 16.29
CA TYR A 31 -0.64 14.66 16.45
C TYR A 31 0.50 13.76 15.98
N HIS A 32 0.71 12.64 16.64
CA HIS A 32 1.33 11.48 16.03
C HIS A 32 0.35 10.88 15.02
N VAL A 33 0.82 10.27 13.95
CA VAL A 33 -0.05 9.75 12.89
C VAL A 33 0.20 8.28 12.61
N LEU A 34 -0.85 7.48 12.63
CA LEU A 34 -0.91 6.16 12.03
C LEU A 34 -1.69 6.27 10.72
N LEU A 35 -0.99 6.07 9.61
CA LEU A 35 -1.52 6.27 8.26
C LEU A 35 -1.73 4.94 7.56
N GLU A 36 -2.92 4.71 6.99
CA GLU A 36 -3.17 3.54 6.16
C GLU A 36 -2.30 3.51 4.91
N LYS A 37 -2.05 2.32 4.43
CA LYS A 37 -1.27 2.05 3.21
C LYS A 37 -2.17 2.09 1.95
N PRO A 38 -1.61 2.42 0.80
CA PRO A 38 -0.29 3.04 0.59
C PRO A 38 -0.29 4.47 1.11
N MET A 39 0.87 5.01 1.46
CA MET A 39 0.99 6.36 2.04
C MET A 39 0.32 7.43 1.17
N SER A 40 0.54 7.39 -0.12
CA SER A 40 -0.10 8.17 -1.18
C SER A 40 0.14 7.49 -2.54
N ASN A 41 -0.61 7.85 -3.54
CA ASN A 41 -0.37 7.48 -4.94
C ASN A 41 0.62 8.41 -5.67
N SER A 42 1.14 9.43 -4.97
CA SER A 42 2.09 10.42 -5.48
C SER A 42 3.40 10.40 -4.69
N GLU A 43 4.52 10.24 -5.37
CA GLU A 43 5.85 10.34 -4.74
C GLU A 43 6.06 11.70 -4.08
N THR A 44 5.62 12.77 -4.72
CA THR A 44 5.74 14.14 -4.19
C THR A 44 5.00 14.27 -2.87
N GLU A 45 3.81 13.71 -2.78
CA GLU A 45 3.00 13.73 -1.55
C GLU A 45 3.61 12.86 -0.46
N CYS A 46 4.12 11.67 -0.78
CA CYS A 46 4.84 10.84 0.17
C CYS A 46 6.03 11.59 0.79
N ARG A 47 6.80 12.31 -0.04
CA ARG A 47 7.91 13.15 0.45
C ARG A 47 7.43 14.30 1.32
N ALA A 48 6.34 14.97 0.94
CA ALA A 48 5.75 16.05 1.72
C ALA A 48 5.26 15.57 3.10
N ILE A 49 4.60 14.41 3.15
CA ILE A 49 4.14 13.80 4.40
C ILE A 49 5.34 13.46 5.30
N ALA A 50 6.39 12.85 4.75
CA ALA A 50 7.59 12.49 5.51
C ALA A 50 8.28 13.74 6.07
N ALA A 51 8.50 14.77 5.24
CA ALA A 51 9.09 16.02 5.66
C ALA A 51 8.27 16.73 6.75
N ALA A 52 6.95 16.75 6.61
CA ALA A 52 6.06 17.36 7.62
C ALA A 52 6.13 16.62 8.97
N ALA A 53 6.30 15.30 8.98
CA ALA A 53 6.46 14.53 10.20
C ALA A 53 7.78 14.86 10.90
N GLU A 54 8.87 14.99 10.13
CA GLU A 54 10.19 15.39 10.63
C GLU A 54 10.15 16.83 11.18
N GLU A 55 9.59 17.77 10.45
CA GLU A 55 9.46 19.16 10.87
C GLU A 55 8.62 19.30 12.16
N ALA A 56 7.49 18.59 12.22
CA ALA A 56 6.62 18.59 13.40
C ALA A 56 7.23 17.81 14.58
N GLN A 57 8.30 17.06 14.39
CA GLN A 57 8.87 16.12 15.37
C GLN A 57 7.80 15.17 15.93
N ARG A 58 7.00 14.60 15.04
CA ARG A 58 5.94 13.64 15.38
C ARG A 58 6.21 12.27 14.74
N VAL A 59 5.74 11.24 15.41
CA VAL A 59 5.80 9.89 14.87
C VAL A 59 4.79 9.78 13.74
N LEU A 60 5.28 9.37 12.56
CA LEU A 60 4.47 8.92 11.44
C LEU A 60 4.75 7.42 11.25
N SER A 61 3.72 6.61 11.33
CA SER A 61 3.80 5.17 11.06
C SER A 61 2.81 4.82 9.96
N VAL A 62 3.29 4.12 8.93
CA VAL A 62 2.43 3.58 7.86
C VAL A 62 2.02 2.16 8.21
N CYS A 63 0.75 1.80 7.95
CA CYS A 63 0.15 0.52 8.29
C CYS A 63 0.71 -0.64 7.44
N HIS A 64 2.01 -0.88 7.48
CA HIS A 64 2.63 -2.08 6.92
C HIS A 64 2.45 -3.26 7.87
N VAL A 65 1.20 -3.70 8.00
CA VAL A 65 0.74 -4.65 9.02
C VAL A 65 1.41 -6.02 8.96
N LEU A 66 1.96 -6.43 7.81
CA LEU A 66 2.62 -7.71 7.65
C LEU A 66 3.82 -7.88 8.57
N ARG A 67 4.56 -6.81 8.86
CA ARG A 67 5.68 -6.82 9.82
C ARG A 67 5.27 -7.29 11.22
N TYR A 68 3.99 -7.13 11.59
CA TYR A 68 3.46 -7.43 12.91
C TYR A 68 2.80 -8.81 13.00
N THR A 69 2.71 -9.53 11.85
CA THR A 69 2.17 -10.88 11.85
C THR A 69 3.16 -11.87 12.48
N PRO A 70 2.69 -12.91 13.17
CA PRO A 70 3.58 -13.92 13.75
C PRO A 70 4.51 -14.55 12.71
N PHE A 71 4.00 -14.81 11.50
CA PHE A 71 4.75 -15.42 10.40
C PHE A 71 6.00 -14.59 10.03
N TYR A 72 5.81 -13.34 9.63
CA TYR A 72 6.93 -12.49 9.21
C TYR A 72 7.86 -12.10 10.37
N ARG A 73 7.32 -11.94 11.57
CA ARG A 73 8.15 -11.71 12.78
C ARG A 73 9.07 -12.89 13.07
N THR A 74 8.56 -14.12 12.93
CA THR A 74 9.39 -15.32 13.11
C THR A 74 10.49 -15.40 12.06
N ILE A 75 10.18 -15.14 10.78
CA ILE A 75 11.20 -15.10 9.71
C ILE A 75 12.26 -14.05 10.02
N LYS A 76 11.85 -12.85 10.39
CA LYS A 76 12.80 -11.77 10.73
C LYS A 76 13.69 -12.16 11.90
N GLN A 77 13.14 -12.76 12.94
CA GLN A 77 13.91 -13.23 14.08
C GLN A 77 14.95 -14.29 13.68
N LEU A 78 14.57 -15.28 12.86
CA LEU A 78 15.50 -16.31 12.39
C LEU A 78 16.65 -15.72 11.57
N ILE A 79 16.39 -14.67 10.78
CA ILE A 79 17.40 -13.94 10.04
C ILE A 79 18.33 -13.18 11.02
N ASP A 80 17.76 -12.43 11.96
CA ASP A 80 18.51 -11.60 12.90
C ASP A 80 19.36 -12.44 13.86
N ASP A 81 18.88 -13.63 14.22
CA ASP A 81 19.61 -14.61 15.03
C ASP A 81 20.68 -15.40 14.24
N GLY A 82 20.83 -15.11 12.93
CA GLY A 82 21.81 -15.77 12.06
C GLY A 82 21.50 -17.23 11.73
N GLN A 83 20.27 -17.69 12.01
CA GLN A 83 19.89 -19.10 11.81
C GLN A 83 19.89 -19.52 10.33
N VAL A 84 19.72 -18.56 9.42
CA VAL A 84 19.74 -18.79 7.97
C VAL A 84 21.05 -18.33 7.32
N GLY A 85 21.99 -17.81 8.09
CA GLY A 85 23.23 -17.21 7.58
C GLY A 85 22.96 -15.87 6.87
N GLU A 86 23.83 -15.49 5.93
CA GLU A 86 23.67 -14.30 5.12
C GLU A 86 22.55 -14.45 4.12
N VAL A 87 21.65 -13.47 4.04
CA VAL A 87 20.56 -13.46 3.06
C VAL A 87 21.11 -13.12 1.68
N ALA A 88 21.21 -14.12 0.81
CA ALA A 88 21.69 -13.95 -0.56
C ALA A 88 20.55 -13.55 -1.53
N SER A 89 19.33 -14.04 -1.32
CA SER A 89 18.17 -13.73 -2.14
C SER A 89 16.86 -13.89 -1.35
N LEU A 90 15.84 -13.17 -1.78
CA LEU A 90 14.47 -13.27 -1.28
C LEU A 90 13.51 -13.43 -2.46
N SER A 91 12.53 -14.32 -2.31
CA SER A 91 11.42 -14.45 -3.25
C SER A 91 10.11 -14.27 -2.50
N GLN A 92 9.32 -13.31 -2.96
CA GLN A 92 8.00 -13.00 -2.41
C GLN A 92 6.95 -13.18 -3.50
N VAL A 93 5.87 -13.86 -3.17
CA VAL A 93 4.75 -14.09 -4.09
C VAL A 93 3.47 -13.64 -3.42
N GLU A 94 2.78 -12.70 -4.05
CA GLU A 94 1.46 -12.22 -3.61
C GLU A 94 0.37 -12.76 -4.56
N ASN A 95 -0.31 -13.81 -4.11
CA ASN A 95 -1.39 -14.44 -4.86
C ASN A 95 -2.73 -13.78 -4.54
N VAL A 96 -3.11 -12.77 -5.32
CA VAL A 96 -4.43 -12.12 -5.17
C VAL A 96 -5.50 -13.00 -5.81
N GLY A 97 -6.48 -13.43 -5.02
CA GLY A 97 -7.61 -14.22 -5.53
C GLY A 97 -8.36 -13.48 -6.63
N TYR A 98 -8.76 -14.19 -7.68
CA TYR A 98 -9.41 -13.61 -8.87
C TYR A 98 -10.66 -12.78 -8.54
N TRP A 99 -11.45 -13.22 -7.57
CA TRP A 99 -12.65 -12.52 -7.11
C TRP A 99 -12.32 -11.17 -6.45
N HIS A 100 -11.24 -11.12 -5.66
CA HIS A 100 -10.77 -9.89 -5.02
C HIS A 100 -10.22 -8.95 -6.07
N HIS A 101 -9.44 -9.45 -7.03
CA HIS A 101 -8.93 -8.66 -8.14
C HIS A 101 -10.08 -8.05 -8.96
N ALA A 102 -11.03 -8.89 -9.37
CA ALA A 102 -12.20 -8.44 -10.11
C ALA A 102 -13.04 -7.40 -9.36
N HIS A 103 -13.31 -7.64 -8.08
CA HIS A 103 -14.13 -6.74 -7.26
C HIS A 103 -13.46 -5.38 -7.06
N SER A 104 -12.16 -5.35 -6.75
CA SER A 104 -11.50 -4.12 -6.34
C SER A 104 -10.87 -3.36 -7.51
N PHE A 105 -10.18 -4.06 -8.42
CA PHE A 105 -9.32 -3.45 -9.44
C PHE A 105 -9.89 -3.50 -10.86
N VAL A 106 -10.89 -4.34 -11.13
CA VAL A 106 -11.54 -4.36 -12.45
C VAL A 106 -12.80 -3.49 -12.45
N ARG A 107 -13.62 -3.57 -11.42
CA ARG A 107 -14.91 -2.85 -11.35
C ARG A 107 -15.14 -2.02 -10.09
N GLY A 108 -14.23 -2.09 -9.11
CA GLY A 108 -14.35 -1.37 -7.85
C GLY A 108 -13.66 -0.01 -7.86
N ASN A 109 -13.37 0.48 -6.65
CA ASN A 109 -12.79 1.82 -6.45
C ASN A 109 -11.42 2.00 -7.10
N TRP A 110 -10.63 0.93 -7.22
CA TRP A 110 -9.27 0.97 -7.78
C TRP A 110 -9.20 0.51 -9.25
N ARG A 111 -10.31 0.61 -10.00
CA ARG A 111 -10.36 0.25 -11.43
C ARG A 111 -9.64 1.25 -12.35
N CYS A 112 -9.43 2.47 -11.88
CA CYS A 112 -8.82 3.54 -12.66
C CYS A 112 -7.57 4.05 -11.91
N SER A 113 -6.40 3.70 -12.41
CA SER A 113 -5.11 4.08 -11.81
C SER A 113 -4.80 5.58 -11.86
N GLU A 114 -5.51 6.32 -12.71
CA GLU A 114 -5.39 7.79 -12.79
C GLU A 114 -6.12 8.49 -11.64
N GLN A 115 -7.09 7.81 -11.03
CA GLN A 115 -7.91 8.37 -9.95
C GLN A 115 -7.52 7.81 -8.58
N THR A 116 -6.90 6.63 -8.55
CA THR A 116 -6.54 5.90 -7.34
C THR A 116 -5.19 5.21 -7.51
N SER A 117 -4.77 4.42 -6.53
CA SER A 117 -3.55 3.64 -6.64
C SER A 117 -3.72 2.42 -7.56
N PRO A 118 -2.78 2.16 -8.48
CA PRO A 118 -2.78 0.91 -9.22
C PRO A 118 -2.59 -0.29 -8.30
N MET A 119 -3.05 -1.48 -8.75
CA MET A 119 -2.98 -2.71 -7.96
C MET A 119 -1.57 -2.98 -7.41
N ILE A 120 -0.54 -2.77 -8.22
CA ILE A 120 0.84 -3.00 -7.79
C ILE A 120 1.23 -2.12 -6.61
N LEU A 121 0.80 -0.87 -6.55
CA LEU A 121 1.02 -0.01 -5.39
C LEU A 121 0.13 -0.42 -4.23
N GLN A 122 -1.16 -0.66 -4.48
CA GLN A 122 -2.14 -0.95 -3.45
C GLN A 122 -1.86 -2.28 -2.70
N LYS A 123 -1.33 -3.28 -3.41
CA LYS A 123 -0.99 -4.59 -2.84
C LYS A 123 0.51 -4.74 -2.58
N SER A 124 1.33 -4.55 -3.59
CA SER A 124 2.75 -4.85 -3.48
C SER A 124 3.56 -3.80 -2.71
N CYS A 125 2.95 -2.73 -2.22
CA CYS A 125 3.58 -1.89 -1.20
C CYS A 125 3.94 -2.70 0.05
N HIS A 126 3.11 -3.70 0.43
CA HIS A 126 3.44 -4.64 1.50
C HIS A 126 4.63 -5.55 1.14
N ASP A 127 4.66 -6.05 -0.10
CA ASP A 127 5.73 -6.94 -0.55
C ASP A 127 7.07 -6.22 -0.59
N MET A 128 7.09 -5.00 -1.13
CA MET A 128 8.29 -4.17 -1.14
C MET A 128 8.76 -3.84 0.27
N ASP A 129 7.84 -3.52 1.17
CA ASP A 129 8.13 -3.26 2.57
C ASP A 129 8.76 -4.48 3.26
N ILE A 130 8.18 -5.66 3.09
CA ILE A 130 8.68 -6.92 3.67
C ILE A 130 10.05 -7.28 3.12
N LEU A 131 10.27 -7.17 1.81
CA LEU A 131 11.56 -7.46 1.18
C LEU A 131 12.68 -6.56 1.73
N LEU A 132 12.42 -5.26 1.85
CA LEU A 132 13.38 -4.30 2.43
C LEU A 132 13.61 -4.55 3.92
N TRP A 133 12.56 -4.83 4.66
CA TRP A 133 12.66 -5.09 6.10
C TRP A 133 13.40 -6.38 6.42
N LEU A 134 13.14 -7.48 5.69
CA LEU A 134 13.81 -8.75 5.90
C LEU A 134 15.28 -8.70 5.47
N SER A 135 15.57 -8.08 4.31
CA SER A 135 16.95 -7.98 3.83
C SER A 135 17.80 -6.99 4.61
N GLY A 136 17.20 -5.98 5.24
CA GLY A 136 17.94 -4.86 5.85
C GLY A 136 18.71 -3.99 4.86
N GLN A 137 18.46 -4.15 3.56
CA GLN A 137 19.19 -3.50 2.47
C GLN A 137 18.35 -2.42 1.79
N ARG A 138 19.03 -1.49 1.11
CA ARG A 138 18.38 -0.48 0.26
C ARG A 138 18.25 -1.01 -1.16
N CYS A 139 17.08 -0.77 -1.77
CA CYS A 139 16.89 -1.05 -3.19
C CYS A 139 17.75 -0.11 -4.05
N THR A 140 18.57 -0.65 -4.94
CA THR A 140 19.42 0.11 -5.87
C THR A 140 18.97 0.01 -7.32
N ARG A 141 18.24 -1.03 -7.69
CA ARG A 141 17.71 -1.24 -9.04
C ARG A 141 16.37 -1.94 -8.97
N VAL A 142 15.47 -1.56 -9.86
CA VAL A 142 14.15 -2.19 -10.06
C VAL A 142 13.96 -2.47 -11.54
N SER A 143 13.41 -3.64 -11.84
CA SER A 143 12.84 -3.97 -13.15
C SER A 143 11.45 -4.54 -12.94
N SER A 144 10.51 -4.18 -13.79
CA SER A 144 9.12 -4.63 -13.69
C SER A 144 8.64 -5.12 -15.05
N PHE A 145 7.92 -6.24 -15.03
CA PHE A 145 7.27 -6.83 -16.20
C PHE A 145 5.83 -7.15 -15.82
N GLY A 146 4.91 -6.99 -16.75
CA GLY A 146 3.50 -7.27 -16.51
C GLY A 146 2.77 -7.62 -17.80
N SER A 147 1.66 -8.35 -17.64
CA SER A 147 0.75 -8.67 -18.74
C SER A 147 -0.66 -8.90 -18.19
N LEU A 148 -1.65 -8.69 -19.05
CA LEU A 148 -3.04 -9.07 -18.78
C LEU A 148 -3.28 -10.47 -19.39
N HIS A 149 -3.79 -11.39 -18.56
CA HIS A 149 -4.04 -12.76 -18.98
C HIS A 149 -5.51 -13.18 -18.97
N HIS A 150 -6.36 -12.48 -18.24
CA HIS A 150 -7.74 -12.90 -18.03
C HIS A 150 -8.76 -11.77 -18.16
N PHE A 151 -8.47 -10.61 -17.58
CA PHE A 151 -9.42 -9.48 -17.59
C PHE A 151 -9.22 -8.63 -18.86
N ASP A 152 -9.51 -9.23 -20.01
CA ASP A 152 -9.46 -8.62 -21.34
C ASP A 152 -10.71 -8.97 -22.16
N ALA A 153 -10.87 -8.34 -23.31
CA ALA A 153 -12.04 -8.54 -24.15
C ALA A 153 -12.19 -9.97 -24.69
N ALA A 154 -11.08 -10.71 -24.85
CA ALA A 154 -11.11 -12.09 -25.37
C ALA A 154 -11.67 -13.09 -24.35
N HIS A 155 -11.62 -12.74 -23.07
CA HIS A 155 -12.11 -13.57 -21.97
C HIS A 155 -13.45 -13.05 -21.39
N ALA A 156 -14.08 -12.08 -22.06
CA ALA A 156 -15.40 -11.63 -21.66
C ALA A 156 -16.40 -12.79 -21.78
N PRO A 157 -17.33 -12.99 -20.80
CA PRO A 157 -18.40 -13.97 -20.95
C PRO A 157 -19.21 -13.73 -22.21
N GLN A 158 -19.72 -14.81 -22.81
CA GLN A 158 -20.64 -14.69 -23.92
C GLN A 158 -21.81 -13.82 -23.47
N ASP A 159 -22.24 -12.91 -24.34
CA ASP A 159 -23.34 -11.95 -24.11
C ASP A 159 -23.05 -10.90 -23.01
N ALA A 160 -21.81 -10.79 -22.54
CA ALA A 160 -21.45 -9.71 -21.62
C ALA A 160 -21.61 -8.34 -22.31
N PRO A 161 -22.32 -7.39 -21.71
CA PRO A 161 -22.44 -6.04 -22.25
C PRO A 161 -21.10 -5.30 -22.17
N LEU A 162 -20.97 -4.27 -23.01
CA LEU A 162 -19.76 -3.45 -23.02
C LEU A 162 -19.54 -2.72 -21.67
N ARG A 163 -20.62 -2.39 -20.97
CA ARG A 163 -20.61 -1.72 -19.67
C ARG A 163 -21.61 -2.38 -18.73
N CYS A 164 -21.31 -2.42 -17.44
CA CYS A 164 -22.23 -2.95 -16.42
C CYS A 164 -23.60 -2.23 -16.40
N THR A 165 -23.65 -0.98 -16.85
CA THR A 165 -24.90 -0.19 -16.97
C THR A 165 -25.77 -0.60 -18.13
N ASP A 166 -25.30 -1.41 -19.07
CA ASP A 166 -25.98 -1.79 -20.27
C ASP A 166 -26.80 -3.09 -20.10
N GLY A 167 -27.07 -3.48 -18.86
CA GLY A 167 -27.86 -4.67 -18.52
C GLY A 167 -26.98 -5.91 -18.33
N CYS A 168 -26.21 -5.95 -17.26
CA CYS A 168 -25.46 -7.15 -16.87
C CYS A 168 -26.42 -8.26 -16.44
N PRO A 169 -26.34 -9.50 -17.01
CA PRO A 169 -27.19 -10.62 -16.65
C PRO A 169 -27.01 -11.08 -15.20
#